data_4c0deb2e723bd8ea7f2a83ecee8afc44
#
_entry.id   4c0deb2e723bd8ea7f2a83ecee8afc44
#
_cell.length_a   1.000
_cell.length_b   1.000
_cell.length_c   1.000
_cell.angle_alpha   90.00
_cell.angle_beta   90.00
_cell.angle_gamma   90.00
#
_symmetry.space_group_name_H-M   'P 1'
#
loop_
_entity.id
_entity.type
_entity.pdbx_description
1 polymer ?
#
loop_
_entity_poly.entity_id
_entity_poly.type
_entity_poly.pdbx_seq_one_letter_code
_entity_poly.pdbx_strand_id
1 'polypeptide(L)'
;LYKKLLCIFSFRKKNNELSNFFAFVSNKEYSKKDKLILGNQNVLKARFSDAQFFLNEDKKISFSERYAKLSTIVFYDNLGTLQDRSERISDLCKIISKLISYNIGRYSKNLIFSNIDLTTEVVKEFPSLQGQVGGYYAKLEGLDSELCDAFACQYKNTINNKKINISVILSLAQKIDSIFGFF
;
A
#
# COMPACT_ATOMS: atom_id res chain seq x y z
N LEU A 1 13.47 -13.84 -7.73
CA LEU A 1 14.94 -13.95 -7.89
C LEU A 1 15.62 -12.63 -8.27
N TYR A 2 14.92 -11.65 -8.86
CA TYR A 2 15.51 -10.39 -9.36
C TYR A 2 15.66 -9.26 -8.33
N LYS A 3 15.12 -9.40 -7.11
CA LYS A 3 15.13 -8.35 -6.07
C LYS A 3 16.48 -8.06 -5.41
N LYS A 4 17.53 -8.87 -5.69
CA LYS A 4 18.86 -8.73 -5.04
C LYS A 4 19.99 -8.19 -5.92
N LEU A 5 19.74 -7.87 -7.20
CA LEU A 5 20.81 -7.61 -8.16
C LEU A 5 21.09 -6.14 -8.48
N LEU A 6 20.22 -5.20 -8.08
CA LEU A 6 20.42 -3.78 -8.34
C LEU A 6 20.07 -2.97 -7.09
N CYS A 7 21.09 -2.69 -6.27
CA CYS A 7 20.96 -1.66 -5.22
C CYS A 7 20.94 -0.28 -5.92
N ILE A 8 19.74 0.21 -6.24
CA ILE A 8 19.55 1.53 -6.83
C ILE A 8 19.13 2.49 -5.72
N PHE A 9 19.82 3.62 -5.63
CA PHE A 9 19.57 4.68 -4.68
C PHE A 9 19.01 5.89 -5.42
N SER A 10 17.82 6.35 -5.02
CA SER A 10 17.25 7.60 -5.53
C SER A 10 17.80 8.79 -4.73
N PHE A 11 17.95 9.93 -5.39
CA PHE A 11 18.30 11.18 -4.74
C PHE A 11 17.07 12.06 -4.56
N ARG A 12 17.08 12.86 -3.50
CA ARG A 12 16.10 13.92 -3.27
C ARG A 12 16.78 15.29 -3.36
N LYS A 13 16.06 16.24 -3.91
CA LYS A 13 16.47 17.65 -3.89
C LYS A 13 16.32 18.23 -2.48
N LYS A 14 16.86 19.44 -2.23
CA LYS A 14 16.73 20.13 -0.95
C LYS A 14 15.26 20.39 -0.52
N ASN A 15 14.35 20.51 -1.47
CA ASN A 15 12.90 20.64 -1.23
C ASN A 15 12.16 19.29 -1.06
N ASN A 16 12.92 18.22 -0.83
CA ASN A 16 12.41 16.84 -0.66
C ASN A 16 11.74 16.19 -1.90
N GLU A 17 11.75 16.84 -3.05
CA GLU A 17 11.30 16.24 -4.32
C GLU A 17 12.29 15.18 -4.81
N LEU A 18 11.78 14.17 -5.53
CA LEU A 18 12.64 13.20 -6.19
C LEU A 18 13.49 13.89 -7.27
N SER A 19 14.79 13.57 -7.27
CA SER A 19 15.69 13.98 -8.35
C SER A 19 15.54 13.06 -9.56
N ASN A 20 15.94 13.55 -10.72
CA ASN A 20 16.09 12.74 -11.94
C ASN A 20 17.40 11.94 -11.98
N PHE A 21 18.17 11.94 -10.91
CA PHE A 21 19.40 11.17 -10.77
C PHE A 21 19.20 9.97 -9.88
N PHE A 22 19.95 8.91 -10.16
CA PHE A 22 20.06 7.74 -9.31
C PHE A 22 21.52 7.27 -9.24
N ALA A 23 21.87 6.53 -8.19
CA ALA A 23 23.13 5.83 -8.07
C ALA A 23 22.89 4.32 -7.97
N PHE A 24 23.85 3.55 -8.39
CA PHE A 24 23.88 2.11 -8.17
C PHE A 24 25.31 1.66 -7.87
N VAL A 25 25.43 0.52 -7.17
CA VAL A 25 26.72 -0.09 -6.85
C VAL A 25 26.94 -1.30 -7.76
N SER A 26 28.07 -1.29 -8.47
CA SER A 26 28.47 -2.43 -9.30
C SER A 26 29.45 -3.33 -8.52
N ASN A 27 29.19 -4.63 -8.55
CA ASN A 27 30.07 -5.64 -7.92
C ASN A 27 31.27 -6.05 -8.80
N LYS A 28 31.37 -5.49 -10.02
CA LYS A 28 32.46 -5.77 -10.95
C LYS A 28 33.04 -4.47 -11.50
N GLU A 29 34.34 -4.47 -11.74
CA GLU A 29 34.95 -3.42 -12.55
C GLU A 29 34.56 -3.62 -14.02
N TYR A 30 34.12 -2.54 -14.65
CA TYR A 30 33.76 -2.54 -16.06
C TYR A 30 34.66 -1.57 -16.82
N SER A 31 35.27 -2.07 -17.89
CA SER A 31 36.08 -1.25 -18.81
C SER A 31 35.26 -0.21 -19.58
N LYS A 32 33.92 -0.43 -19.68
CA LYS A 32 32.98 0.45 -20.42
C LYS A 32 31.84 0.92 -19.51
N LYS A 33 32.14 1.91 -18.65
CA LYS A 33 31.17 2.49 -17.67
C LYS A 33 29.88 2.99 -18.32
N ASP A 34 29.97 3.60 -19.53
CA ASP A 34 28.80 4.14 -20.22
C ASP A 34 27.77 3.06 -20.60
N LYS A 35 28.26 1.88 -21.05
CA LYS A 35 27.36 0.76 -21.34
C LYS A 35 26.63 0.24 -20.10
N LEU A 36 27.30 0.24 -18.96
CA LEU A 36 26.72 -0.18 -17.68
C LEU A 36 25.66 0.82 -17.22
N ILE A 37 25.95 2.12 -17.32
CA ILE A 37 25.00 3.20 -16.98
C ILE A 37 23.77 3.10 -17.87
N LEU A 38 23.95 3.00 -19.18
CA LEU A 38 22.85 2.89 -20.16
C LEU A 38 22.00 1.63 -19.90
N GLY A 39 22.65 0.49 -19.61
CA GLY A 39 21.93 -0.74 -19.25
C GLY A 39 21.02 -0.57 -18.04
N ASN A 40 21.52 0.04 -16.96
CA ASN A 40 20.74 0.31 -15.76
C ASN A 40 19.62 1.35 -16.00
N GLN A 41 19.87 2.37 -16.81
CA GLN A 41 18.85 3.33 -17.23
C GLN A 41 17.70 2.66 -17.98
N ASN A 42 18.03 1.76 -18.93
CA ASN A 42 17.02 1.03 -19.71
C ASN A 42 16.15 0.12 -18.81
N VAL A 43 16.77 -0.57 -17.83
CA VAL A 43 16.03 -1.39 -16.85
C VAL A 43 15.08 -0.52 -16.03
N LEU A 44 15.54 0.62 -15.50
CA LEU A 44 14.69 1.55 -14.78
C LEU A 44 13.54 2.09 -15.62
N LYS A 45 13.84 2.47 -16.88
CA LYS A 45 12.84 2.97 -17.82
C LYS A 45 11.74 1.94 -18.07
N ALA A 46 12.11 0.67 -18.30
CA ALA A 46 11.16 -0.42 -18.45
C ALA A 46 10.28 -0.59 -17.19
N ARG A 47 10.89 -0.60 -15.99
CA ARG A 47 10.16 -0.70 -14.72
C ARG A 47 9.19 0.45 -14.46
N PHE A 48 9.57 1.68 -14.81
CA PHE A 48 8.67 2.83 -14.71
C PHE A 48 7.53 2.75 -15.74
N SER A 49 7.81 2.27 -16.94
CA SER A 49 6.78 2.03 -17.96
C SER A 49 5.76 1.00 -17.48
N ASP A 50 6.21 -0.12 -16.92
CA ASP A 50 5.35 -1.17 -16.34
C ASP A 50 4.49 -0.58 -15.22
N ALA A 51 5.10 0.16 -14.28
CA ALA A 51 4.38 0.78 -13.17
C ALA A 51 3.32 1.78 -13.67
N GLN A 52 3.65 2.58 -14.67
CA GLN A 52 2.71 3.52 -15.30
C GLN A 52 1.53 2.79 -15.96
N PHE A 53 1.81 1.70 -16.67
CA PHE A 53 0.79 0.87 -17.30
C PHE A 53 -0.17 0.30 -16.25
N PHE A 54 0.34 -0.35 -15.19
CA PHE A 54 -0.50 -0.90 -14.12
C PHE A 54 -1.30 0.17 -13.39
N LEU A 55 -0.71 1.33 -13.10
CA LEU A 55 -1.44 2.46 -12.52
C LEU A 55 -2.61 2.92 -13.39
N ASN A 56 -2.42 2.94 -14.71
CA ASN A 56 -3.48 3.35 -15.64
C ASN A 56 -4.59 2.30 -15.74
N GLU A 57 -4.24 1.01 -15.74
CA GLU A 57 -5.23 -0.07 -15.73
C GLU A 57 -6.02 -0.08 -14.40
N ASP A 58 -5.31 0.07 -13.29
CA ASP A 58 -5.93 0.09 -11.97
C ASP A 58 -6.92 1.25 -11.79
N LYS A 59 -6.66 2.42 -12.38
CA LYS A 59 -7.58 3.58 -12.31
C LYS A 59 -8.92 3.37 -13.01
N LYS A 60 -9.03 2.38 -13.88
CA LYS A 60 -10.28 2.06 -14.59
C LYS A 60 -11.29 1.30 -13.72
N ILE A 61 -10.87 0.75 -12.59
CA ILE A 61 -11.65 -0.13 -11.73
C ILE A 61 -12.06 0.64 -10.47
N SER A 62 -13.35 0.76 -10.22
CA SER A 62 -13.91 1.44 -9.06
C SER A 62 -13.64 0.69 -7.73
N PHE A 63 -13.78 1.39 -6.60
CA PHE A 63 -13.66 0.77 -5.27
C PHE A 63 -14.68 -0.34 -5.04
N SER A 64 -15.91 -0.16 -5.51
CA SER A 64 -16.96 -1.17 -5.38
C SER A 64 -16.62 -2.46 -6.13
N GLU A 65 -16.09 -2.34 -7.36
CA GLU A 65 -15.63 -3.51 -8.13
C GLU A 65 -14.43 -4.19 -7.49
N ARG A 66 -13.49 -3.41 -6.92
CA ARG A 66 -12.34 -3.95 -6.18
C ARG A 66 -12.78 -4.67 -4.91
N TYR A 67 -13.75 -4.10 -4.19
CA TYR A 67 -14.30 -4.74 -3.01
C TYR A 67 -14.96 -6.07 -3.35
N ALA A 68 -15.74 -6.14 -4.44
CA ALA A 68 -16.30 -7.40 -4.92
C ALA A 68 -15.22 -8.44 -5.25
N LYS A 69 -14.10 -8.02 -5.83
CA LYS A 69 -12.96 -8.92 -6.11
C LYS A 69 -12.30 -9.51 -4.85
N LEU A 70 -12.40 -8.86 -3.69
CA LEU A 70 -11.85 -9.41 -2.44
C LEU A 70 -12.50 -10.73 -2.05
N SER A 71 -13.76 -10.99 -2.45
CA SER A 71 -14.46 -12.25 -2.20
C SER A 71 -13.84 -13.46 -2.92
N THR A 72 -13.07 -13.22 -3.98
CA THR A 72 -12.42 -14.28 -4.75
C THR A 72 -11.01 -14.64 -4.24
N ILE A 73 -10.49 -13.90 -3.26
CA ILE A 73 -9.15 -14.08 -2.72
C ILE A 73 -9.27 -14.65 -1.31
N VAL A 74 -8.83 -15.88 -1.12
CA VAL A 74 -8.77 -16.52 0.20
C VAL A 74 -7.70 -15.80 1.03
N PHE A 75 -8.07 -15.38 2.25
CA PHE A 75 -7.12 -14.78 3.19
C PHE A 75 -6.28 -15.85 3.88
N TYR A 76 -6.94 -16.81 4.50
CA TYR A 76 -6.34 -17.96 5.16
C TYR A 76 -7.38 -19.05 5.38
N ASP A 77 -6.95 -20.32 5.48
CA ASP A 77 -7.85 -21.44 5.77
C ASP A 77 -8.61 -21.18 7.07
N ASN A 78 -9.92 -21.41 7.05
CA ASN A 78 -10.86 -21.14 8.15
C ASN A 78 -11.08 -19.66 8.53
N LEU A 79 -10.38 -18.69 7.94
CA LEU A 79 -10.59 -17.27 8.18
C LEU A 79 -11.37 -16.56 7.07
N GLY A 80 -11.73 -17.30 6.02
CA GLY A 80 -12.49 -16.80 4.89
C GLY A 80 -11.68 -16.00 3.87
N THR A 81 -12.35 -15.11 3.16
CA THR A 81 -11.81 -14.29 2.08
C THR A 81 -11.22 -12.97 2.60
N LEU A 82 -10.55 -12.22 1.71
CA LEU A 82 -10.13 -10.85 2.02
C LEU A 82 -11.33 -9.91 2.20
N GLN A 83 -12.51 -10.23 1.63
CA GLN A 83 -13.73 -9.47 1.89
C GLN A 83 -14.19 -9.68 3.33
N ASP A 84 -14.29 -10.94 3.79
CA ASP A 84 -14.65 -11.26 5.18
C ASP A 84 -13.68 -10.57 6.17
N ARG A 85 -12.39 -10.56 5.84
CA ARG A 85 -11.39 -9.84 6.61
C ARG A 85 -11.65 -8.34 6.67
N SER A 86 -11.97 -7.72 5.54
CA SER A 86 -12.26 -6.28 5.47
C SER A 86 -13.49 -5.90 6.31
N GLU A 87 -14.51 -6.76 6.34
CA GLU A 87 -15.69 -6.61 7.19
C GLU A 87 -15.33 -6.71 8.67
N ARG A 88 -14.60 -7.75 9.09
CA ARG A 88 -14.11 -7.90 10.47
C ARG A 88 -13.29 -6.71 10.93
N ILE A 89 -12.38 -6.22 10.10
CA ILE A 89 -11.57 -5.02 10.40
C ILE A 89 -12.45 -3.79 10.57
N SER A 90 -13.43 -3.59 9.69
CA SER A 90 -14.40 -2.49 9.81
C SER A 90 -15.16 -2.55 11.14
N ASP A 91 -15.61 -3.73 11.55
CA ASP A 91 -16.34 -3.92 12.81
C ASP A 91 -15.43 -3.75 14.03
N LEU A 92 -14.20 -4.26 13.99
CA LEU A 92 -13.19 -4.00 15.01
C LEU A 92 -12.90 -2.50 15.16
N CYS A 93 -12.80 -1.74 14.08
CA CYS A 93 -12.66 -0.28 14.14
C CYS A 93 -13.83 0.38 14.86
N LYS A 94 -15.08 -0.07 14.64
CA LYS A 94 -16.27 0.43 15.33
C LYS A 94 -16.23 0.11 16.83
N ILE A 95 -15.83 -1.12 17.19
CA ILE A 95 -15.71 -1.56 18.59
C ILE A 95 -14.63 -0.73 19.30
N ILE A 96 -13.42 -0.65 18.73
CA ILE A 96 -12.31 0.12 19.30
C ILE A 96 -12.71 1.58 19.49
N SER A 97 -13.35 2.19 18.49
CA SER A 97 -13.80 3.58 18.55
C SER A 97 -14.76 3.84 19.71
N LYS A 98 -15.70 2.90 19.97
CA LYS A 98 -16.62 3.00 21.11
C LYS A 98 -15.88 2.92 22.44
N LEU A 99 -14.91 2.01 22.56
CA LEU A 99 -14.13 1.83 23.79
C LEU A 99 -13.32 3.07 24.18
N ILE A 100 -12.83 3.81 23.17
CA ILE A 100 -12.00 5.02 23.39
C ILE A 100 -12.76 6.32 23.18
N SER A 101 -14.09 6.27 23.02
CA SER A 101 -14.96 7.44 22.78
C SER A 101 -14.54 8.28 21.58
N TYR A 102 -14.03 7.65 20.51
CA TYR A 102 -13.65 8.31 19.25
C TYR A 102 -14.81 8.31 18.26
N ASN A 103 -15.15 9.46 17.68
CA ASN A 103 -16.20 9.55 16.68
C ASN A 103 -15.72 9.08 15.31
N ILE A 104 -16.09 7.84 14.94
CA ILE A 104 -15.74 7.22 13.66
C ILE A 104 -16.78 7.46 12.55
N GLY A 105 -17.90 8.13 12.85
CA GLY A 105 -19.10 8.14 12.00
C GLY A 105 -18.83 8.46 10.53
N ARG A 106 -18.00 9.48 10.24
CA ARG A 106 -17.69 9.90 8.87
C ARG A 106 -16.89 8.87 8.06
N TYR A 107 -16.18 7.95 8.73
CA TYR A 107 -15.34 6.93 8.09
C TYR A 107 -16.02 5.57 7.97
N SER A 108 -17.04 5.31 8.79
CA SER A 108 -17.58 3.97 9.06
C SER A 108 -17.99 3.19 7.81
N LYS A 109 -18.55 3.86 6.80
CA LYS A 109 -18.98 3.25 5.54
C LYS A 109 -17.81 2.83 4.64
N ASN A 110 -16.69 3.54 4.72
CA ASN A 110 -15.57 3.36 3.80
C ASN A 110 -14.45 2.48 4.37
N LEU A 111 -14.53 2.09 5.65
CA LEU A 111 -13.52 1.23 6.28
C LEU A 111 -13.42 -0.15 5.64
N ILE A 112 -14.52 -0.66 5.05
CA ILE A 112 -14.53 -1.92 4.30
C ILE A 112 -13.57 -1.94 3.11
N PHE A 113 -13.17 -0.76 2.62
CA PHE A 113 -12.24 -0.62 1.50
C PHE A 113 -10.76 -0.68 1.92
N SER A 114 -10.46 -0.91 3.20
CA SER A 114 -9.09 -0.86 3.72
C SER A 114 -8.09 -1.80 3.02
N ASN A 115 -8.56 -2.93 2.50
CA ASN A 115 -7.71 -3.97 1.87
C ASN A 115 -7.85 -4.04 0.34
N ILE A 116 -8.51 -3.08 -0.32
CA ILE A 116 -8.73 -3.13 -1.77
C ILE A 116 -7.45 -3.04 -2.60
N ASP A 117 -6.40 -2.47 -2.05
CA ASP A 117 -5.08 -2.38 -2.68
C ASP A 117 -4.49 -3.76 -3.00
N LEU A 118 -4.88 -4.80 -2.26
CA LEU A 118 -4.48 -6.19 -2.52
C LEU A 118 -5.06 -6.75 -3.84
N THR A 119 -6.06 -6.11 -4.41
CA THR A 119 -6.63 -6.47 -5.72
C THR A 119 -5.98 -5.74 -6.90
N THR A 120 -5.05 -4.82 -6.62
CA THR A 120 -4.43 -3.97 -7.64
C THR A 120 -3.27 -4.66 -8.34
N GLU A 121 -3.13 -4.41 -9.64
CA GLU A 121 -1.98 -4.92 -10.41
C GLU A 121 -0.67 -4.27 -9.91
N VAL A 122 -0.73 -2.99 -9.49
CA VAL A 122 0.43 -2.31 -8.90
C VAL A 122 0.94 -3.03 -7.66
N VAL A 123 0.08 -3.46 -6.73
CA VAL A 123 0.54 -4.16 -5.51
C VAL A 123 1.00 -5.57 -5.81
N LYS A 124 0.40 -6.26 -6.78
CA LYS A 124 0.87 -7.57 -7.24
C LYS A 124 2.30 -7.52 -7.75
N GLU A 125 2.63 -6.53 -8.58
CA GLU A 125 3.98 -6.36 -9.15
C GLU A 125 4.95 -5.70 -8.15
N PHE A 126 4.46 -4.74 -7.34
CA PHE A 126 5.24 -3.99 -6.37
C PHE A 126 4.67 -4.14 -4.94
N PRO A 127 4.81 -5.31 -4.27
CA PRO A 127 4.23 -5.57 -2.95
C PRO A 127 4.66 -4.58 -1.86
N SER A 128 5.83 -3.94 -2.02
CA SER A 128 6.32 -2.92 -1.09
C SER A 128 5.49 -1.63 -1.09
N LEU A 129 4.61 -1.44 -2.07
CA LEU A 129 3.71 -0.29 -2.16
C LEU A 129 2.34 -0.55 -1.52
N GLN A 130 2.13 -1.74 -0.93
CA GLN A 130 0.92 -2.08 -0.19
C GLN A 130 0.62 -1.01 0.88
N GLY A 131 -0.63 -0.65 1.02
CA GLY A 131 -1.10 0.46 1.83
C GLY A 131 -0.95 1.81 1.11
N GLN A 132 0.25 2.18 0.68
CA GLN A 132 0.46 3.45 -0.01
C GLN A 132 -0.41 3.58 -1.26
N VAL A 133 -0.52 2.50 -2.04
CA VAL A 133 -1.40 2.42 -3.21
C VAL A 133 -2.87 2.52 -2.80
N GLY A 134 -3.27 1.89 -1.70
CA GLY A 134 -4.63 2.00 -1.15
C GLY A 134 -5.01 3.44 -0.81
N GLY A 135 -4.13 4.14 -0.09
CA GLY A 135 -4.31 5.57 0.22
C GLY A 135 -4.34 6.46 -1.03
N TYR A 136 -3.50 6.17 -2.02
CA TYR A 136 -3.48 6.91 -3.28
C TYR A 136 -4.80 6.77 -4.05
N TYR A 137 -5.32 5.54 -4.19
CA TYR A 137 -6.60 5.33 -4.87
C TYR A 137 -7.78 5.85 -4.08
N ALA A 138 -7.75 5.77 -2.74
CA ALA A 138 -8.74 6.39 -1.87
C ALA A 138 -8.85 7.91 -2.12
N LYS A 139 -7.71 8.57 -2.31
CA LYS A 139 -7.67 9.99 -2.66
C LYS A 139 -8.26 10.27 -4.05
N LEU A 140 -8.03 9.42 -5.03
CA LEU A 140 -8.61 9.55 -6.37
C LEU A 140 -10.13 9.37 -6.36
N GLU A 141 -10.66 8.49 -5.50
CA GLU A 141 -12.11 8.30 -5.26
C GLU A 141 -12.73 9.42 -4.41
N GLY A 142 -11.95 10.41 -3.97
CA GLY A 142 -12.45 11.55 -3.20
C GLY A 142 -12.79 11.24 -1.74
N LEU A 143 -12.20 10.19 -1.16
CA LEU A 143 -12.39 9.88 0.25
C LEU A 143 -11.70 10.93 1.15
N ASP A 144 -12.16 10.99 2.42
CA ASP A 144 -11.59 11.88 3.43
C ASP A 144 -10.06 11.70 3.55
N SER A 145 -9.32 12.80 3.64
CA SER A 145 -7.85 12.79 3.65
C SER A 145 -7.27 11.98 4.81
N GLU A 146 -7.89 12.05 6.01
CA GLU A 146 -7.42 11.27 7.17
C GLU A 146 -7.63 9.76 6.95
N LEU A 147 -8.69 9.37 6.23
CA LEU A 147 -8.91 7.98 5.85
C LEU A 147 -7.92 7.51 4.78
N CYS A 148 -7.59 8.36 3.81
CA CYS A 148 -6.54 8.07 2.82
C CYS A 148 -5.19 7.82 3.50
N ASP A 149 -4.82 8.66 4.48
CA ASP A 149 -3.61 8.50 5.27
C ASP A 149 -3.66 7.22 6.13
N ALA A 150 -4.83 6.88 6.67
CA ALA A 150 -5.02 5.65 7.42
C ALA A 150 -4.76 4.42 6.54
N PHE A 151 -5.31 4.37 5.33
CA PHE A 151 -5.05 3.29 4.37
C PHE A 151 -3.58 3.22 3.96
N ALA A 152 -2.92 4.37 3.76
CA ALA A 152 -1.51 4.42 3.40
C ALA A 152 -0.58 3.92 4.52
N CYS A 153 -1.00 4.03 5.78
CA CYS A 153 -0.16 3.74 6.95
C CYS A 153 -0.51 2.44 7.69
N GLN A 154 -1.63 1.79 7.37
CA GLN A 154 -2.19 0.67 8.15
C GLN A 154 -1.24 -0.52 8.37
N TYR A 155 -0.30 -0.75 7.46
CA TYR A 155 0.68 -1.84 7.55
C TYR A 155 2.03 -1.42 8.15
N LYS A 156 2.20 -0.14 8.52
CA LYS A 156 3.45 0.33 9.11
C LYS A 156 3.54 -0.05 10.59
N ASN A 157 4.74 -0.46 11.01
CA ASN A 157 4.98 -0.84 12.41
C ASN A 157 5.08 0.35 13.37
N THR A 158 5.36 1.53 12.86
CA THR A 158 5.50 2.76 13.65
C THR A 158 4.39 3.74 13.32
N ILE A 159 3.52 3.97 14.29
CA ILE A 159 2.55 5.06 14.25
C ILE A 159 3.15 6.20 15.06
N ASN A 160 3.75 7.17 14.36
CA ASN A 160 4.38 8.33 15.00
C ASN A 160 3.37 9.38 15.51
N ASN A 161 2.12 8.98 15.71
CA ASN A 161 1.08 9.91 16.17
C ASN A 161 0.95 9.90 17.68
N LYS A 162 1.21 11.03 18.31
CA LYS A 162 0.95 11.27 19.75
C LYS A 162 -0.54 11.34 20.10
N LYS A 163 -1.43 11.42 19.10
CA LYS A 163 -2.89 11.48 19.28
C LYS A 163 -3.56 10.31 18.60
N ILE A 164 -4.59 9.78 19.25
CA ILE A 164 -5.46 8.77 18.67
C ILE A 164 -6.22 9.36 17.49
N ASN A 165 -6.14 8.70 16.35
CA ASN A 165 -6.84 9.03 15.11
C ASN A 165 -7.24 7.76 14.38
N ILE A 166 -7.93 7.91 13.24
CA ILE A 166 -8.41 6.76 12.45
C ILE A 166 -7.27 5.85 11.97
N SER A 167 -6.07 6.37 11.71
CA SER A 167 -4.91 5.56 11.32
C SER A 167 -4.46 4.62 12.42
N VAL A 168 -4.48 5.07 13.69
CA VAL A 168 -4.17 4.24 14.85
C VAL A 168 -5.20 3.14 15.04
N ILE A 169 -6.50 3.51 14.95
CA ILE A 169 -7.61 2.58 15.11
C ILE A 169 -7.57 1.48 14.05
N LEU A 170 -7.40 1.86 12.79
CA LEU A 170 -7.33 0.91 11.67
C LEU A 170 -6.11 -0.02 11.80
N SER A 171 -4.93 0.53 12.10
CA SER A 171 -3.72 -0.27 12.28
C SER A 171 -3.84 -1.24 13.46
N LEU A 172 -4.50 -0.85 14.54
CA LEU A 172 -4.78 -1.70 15.68
C LEU A 172 -5.75 -2.82 15.30
N ALA A 173 -6.85 -2.50 14.59
CA ALA A 173 -7.81 -3.48 14.11
C ALA A 173 -7.17 -4.54 13.20
N GLN A 174 -6.30 -4.12 12.26
CA GLN A 174 -5.53 -5.03 11.38
C GLN A 174 -4.66 -6.01 12.20
N LYS A 175 -4.00 -5.52 13.25
CA LYS A 175 -3.15 -6.35 14.11
C LYS A 175 -3.95 -7.31 14.98
N ILE A 176 -5.07 -6.83 15.54
CA ILE A 176 -5.98 -7.67 16.35
C ILE A 176 -6.54 -8.80 15.50
N ASP A 177 -7.09 -8.50 14.29
CA ASP A 177 -7.60 -9.53 13.38
C ASP A 177 -6.52 -10.58 13.06
N SER A 178 -5.28 -10.15 12.82
CA SER A 178 -4.18 -11.07 12.53
C SER A 178 -3.79 -11.92 13.74
N ILE A 179 -3.72 -11.35 14.94
CA ILE A 179 -3.39 -12.09 16.17
C ILE A 179 -4.45 -13.15 16.46
N PHE A 180 -5.72 -12.76 16.48
CA PHE A 180 -6.81 -13.70 16.78
C PHE A 180 -7.06 -14.72 15.66
N GLY A 181 -6.69 -14.41 14.44
CA GLY A 181 -6.85 -15.32 13.31
C GLY A 181 -5.76 -16.39 13.22
N PHE A 182 -4.55 -16.12 13.71
CA PHE A 182 -3.42 -17.05 13.61
C PHE A 182 -3.11 -17.82 14.90
N PHE A 183 -3.73 -17.47 16.01
CA PHE A 183 -3.60 -18.11 17.33
C PHE A 183 -4.95 -18.54 17.90
#